data_5a5af2c649e7c8987d065ce1b9b99379
#
_entry.id   5a5af2c649e7c8987d065ce1b9b99379
#
_cell.length_a   1.000
_cell.length_b   1.000
_cell.length_c   1.000
_cell.angle_alpha   90.00
_cell.angle_beta   90.00
_cell.angle_gamma   90.00
#
_symmetry.space_group_name_H-M   'P 1'
#
loop_
_entity.id
_entity.type
_entity.pdbx_description
1 polymer ?
#
loop_
_entity_poly.entity_id
_entity_poly.type
_entity_poly.pdbx_seq_one_letter_code
_entity_poly.pdbx_strand_id
1 'polypeptide(L)'
;MTLQQQRTQEALRALPSAGWVGRRDRAVHVLSQMAGMSDEQIATLTVGDVVIADGAATITAPTGTITLAASIDTLICGPCALARWLHVLDMIVIYPDRYVIDAVVARAAPLSTNSPHLCRGACASTDATRQMPLLPPIDRWGLISAITAQRGHRDSRQPYALRHGGTARAHRPPDTRELLAH
;
A
#
# COMPACT_ATOMS: atom_id res chain seq x y z
N MET A 1 -15.58 26.40 7.78
CA MET A 1 -14.86 25.27 8.40
C MET A 1 -15.20 25.27 9.89
N THR A 2 -15.69 24.14 10.42
CA THR A 2 -16.03 24.01 11.85
C THR A 2 -14.78 23.76 12.70
N LEU A 3 -14.86 24.05 14.02
CA LEU A 3 -13.76 23.73 14.96
C LEU A 3 -13.42 22.23 14.94
N GLN A 4 -14.40 21.36 14.76
CA GLN A 4 -14.19 19.92 14.63
C GLN A 4 -13.40 19.56 13.39
N GLN A 5 -13.74 20.11 12.23
CA GLN A 5 -12.99 19.91 10.99
C GLN A 5 -11.53 20.38 11.11
N GLN A 6 -11.31 21.49 11.79
CA GLN A 6 -9.97 22.02 12.00
C GLN A 6 -9.13 21.06 12.88
N ARG A 7 -9.69 20.58 13.99
CA ARG A 7 -9.04 19.60 14.88
C ARG A 7 -8.70 18.31 14.15
N THR A 8 -9.63 17.80 13.32
CA THR A 8 -9.42 16.60 12.51
C THR A 8 -8.26 16.78 11.53
N GLN A 9 -8.16 17.93 10.88
CA GLN A 9 -7.06 18.24 9.96
C GLN A 9 -5.72 18.41 10.67
N GLU A 10 -5.70 19.04 11.84
CA GLU A 10 -4.50 19.20 12.66
C GLU A 10 -3.99 17.83 13.16
N ALA A 11 -4.89 16.96 13.60
CA ALA A 11 -4.54 15.59 13.97
C ALA A 11 -3.97 14.81 12.79
N LEU A 12 -4.57 14.90 11.60
CA LEU A 12 -4.04 14.25 10.40
C LEU A 12 -2.64 14.79 10.03
N ARG A 13 -2.41 16.09 10.19
CA ARG A 13 -1.10 16.71 9.96
C ARG A 13 -0.03 16.19 10.91
N ALA A 14 -0.38 15.94 12.17
CA ALA A 14 0.52 15.46 13.20
C ALA A 14 0.93 13.99 13.03
N LEU A 15 0.13 13.18 12.33
CA LEU A 15 0.43 11.77 12.09
C LEU A 15 1.65 11.62 11.16
N PRO A 16 2.54 10.63 11.41
CA PRO A 16 3.65 10.31 10.54
C PRO A 16 3.19 10.09 9.11
N SER A 17 3.87 10.72 8.15
CA SER A 17 3.56 10.58 6.72
C SER A 17 4.48 9.58 6.00
N ALA A 18 5.58 9.18 6.65
CA ALA A 18 6.53 8.20 6.15
C ALA A 18 6.26 6.80 6.75
N GLY A 19 6.81 5.78 6.08
CA GLY A 19 6.64 4.41 6.49
C GLY A 19 5.23 3.86 6.27
N TRP A 20 5.08 2.55 6.34
CA TRP A 20 3.78 1.90 6.13
C TRP A 20 2.83 2.09 7.32
N VAL A 21 3.34 2.09 8.57
CA VAL A 21 2.52 2.33 9.77
C VAL A 21 1.90 3.72 9.72
N GLY A 22 2.70 4.76 9.46
CA GLY A 22 2.19 6.12 9.37
C GLY A 22 1.16 6.29 8.26
N ARG A 23 1.34 5.64 7.11
CA ARG A 23 0.34 5.66 6.02
C ARG A 23 -0.95 4.94 6.41
N ARG A 24 -0.86 3.81 7.13
CA ARG A 24 -2.02 3.10 7.67
C ARG A 24 -2.78 3.96 8.68
N ASP A 25 -2.08 4.55 9.64
CA ASP A 25 -2.70 5.36 10.69
C ASP A 25 -3.40 6.59 10.12
N ARG A 26 -2.82 7.21 9.09
CA ARG A 26 -3.45 8.30 8.34
C ARG A 26 -4.71 7.84 7.61
N ALA A 27 -4.71 6.65 6.99
CA ALA A 27 -5.90 6.08 6.35
C ALA A 27 -7.00 5.80 7.38
N VAL A 28 -6.66 5.20 8.53
CA VAL A 28 -7.61 4.97 9.64
C VAL A 28 -8.21 6.29 10.11
N HIS A 29 -7.38 7.31 10.33
CA HIS A 29 -7.85 8.64 10.76
C HIS A 29 -8.81 9.26 9.74
N VAL A 30 -8.53 9.14 8.44
CA VAL A 30 -9.41 9.63 7.38
C VAL A 30 -10.77 8.91 7.40
N LEU A 31 -10.77 7.59 7.52
CA LEU A 31 -12.01 6.80 7.56
C LEU A 31 -12.84 7.11 8.81
N SER A 32 -12.20 7.15 9.99
CA SER A 32 -12.93 7.37 11.25
C SER A 32 -13.34 8.84 11.45
N GLN A 33 -12.43 9.79 11.22
CA GLN A 33 -12.66 11.19 11.60
C GLN A 33 -13.15 12.06 10.46
N MET A 34 -12.73 11.81 9.21
CA MET A 34 -13.18 12.62 8.07
C MET A 34 -14.40 12.02 7.40
N ALA A 35 -14.47 10.68 7.25
CA ALA A 35 -15.63 9.98 6.70
C ALA A 35 -16.68 9.63 7.76
N GLY A 36 -16.37 9.75 9.07
CA GLY A 36 -17.30 9.51 10.17
C GLY A 36 -17.70 8.05 10.34
N MET A 37 -16.85 7.10 9.91
CA MET A 37 -17.15 5.67 9.97
C MET A 37 -16.82 5.07 11.34
N SER A 38 -17.64 4.13 11.80
CA SER A 38 -17.33 3.33 12.98
C SER A 38 -16.27 2.26 12.69
N ASP A 39 -15.64 1.74 13.75
CA ASP A 39 -14.62 0.69 13.62
C ASP A 39 -15.20 -0.56 12.94
N GLU A 40 -16.46 -0.92 13.23
CA GLU A 40 -17.15 -2.04 12.60
C GLU A 40 -17.33 -1.81 11.08
N GLN A 41 -17.71 -0.60 10.68
CA GLN A 41 -17.83 -0.25 9.26
C GLN A 41 -16.48 -0.31 8.56
N ILE A 42 -15.45 0.25 9.17
CA ILE A 42 -14.08 0.25 8.63
C ILE A 42 -13.55 -1.19 8.49
N ALA A 43 -13.83 -2.07 9.45
CA ALA A 43 -13.40 -3.47 9.42
C ALA A 43 -14.03 -4.29 8.27
N THR A 44 -15.17 -3.87 7.73
CA THR A 44 -15.84 -4.55 6.61
C THR A 44 -15.39 -4.08 5.24
N LEU A 45 -14.68 -2.94 5.15
CA LEU A 45 -14.24 -2.37 3.88
C LEU A 45 -13.19 -3.25 3.20
N THR A 46 -13.35 -3.37 1.90
CA THR A 46 -12.34 -3.92 0.98
C THR A 46 -11.63 -2.79 0.22
N VAL A 47 -10.52 -3.11 -0.40
CA VAL A 47 -9.79 -2.18 -1.29
C VAL A 47 -10.68 -1.73 -2.43
N GLY A 48 -11.56 -2.61 -2.94
CA GLY A 48 -12.50 -2.30 -4.03
C GLY A 48 -13.60 -1.31 -3.67
N ASP A 49 -13.85 -1.11 -2.37
CA ASP A 49 -14.84 -0.14 -1.90
C ASP A 49 -14.33 1.30 -1.91
N VAL A 50 -13.05 1.51 -2.21
CA VAL A 50 -12.41 2.83 -2.26
C VAL A 50 -11.96 3.15 -3.67
N VAL A 51 -12.56 4.15 -4.28
CA VAL A 51 -12.19 4.67 -5.60
C VAL A 51 -11.62 6.07 -5.45
N ILE A 52 -10.44 6.29 -6.02
CA ILE A 52 -9.78 7.60 -6.00
C ILE A 52 -9.60 8.08 -7.43
N ALA A 53 -10.22 9.20 -7.75
CA ALA A 53 -10.13 9.83 -9.05
C ALA A 53 -10.40 11.34 -8.93
N ASP A 54 -9.83 12.13 -9.81
CA ASP A 54 -10.12 13.55 -10.01
C ASP A 54 -10.09 14.41 -8.74
N GLY A 55 -9.19 14.09 -7.82
CA GLY A 55 -9.06 14.82 -6.56
C GLY A 55 -10.10 14.43 -5.50
N ALA A 56 -10.82 13.33 -5.67
CA ALA A 56 -11.79 12.85 -4.71
C ALA A 56 -11.52 11.39 -4.33
N ALA A 57 -11.96 10.98 -3.15
CA ALA A 57 -12.08 9.60 -2.75
C ALA A 57 -13.55 9.27 -2.49
N THR A 58 -14.06 8.27 -3.19
CA THR A 58 -15.41 7.73 -3.00
C THR A 58 -15.30 6.41 -2.25
N ILE A 59 -15.96 6.30 -1.11
CA ILE A 59 -15.97 5.13 -0.25
C ILE A 59 -17.39 4.57 -0.27
N THR A 60 -17.55 3.33 -0.71
CA THR A 60 -18.83 2.62 -0.75
C THR A 60 -18.92 1.71 0.46
N ALA A 61 -19.80 2.06 1.40
CA ALA A 61 -20.06 1.25 2.60
C ALA A 61 -21.50 0.70 2.53
N PRO A 62 -21.84 -0.35 3.30
CA PRO A 62 -23.21 -0.87 3.37
C PRO A 62 -24.26 0.19 3.73
N THR A 63 -23.87 1.22 4.46
CA THR A 63 -24.73 2.34 4.89
C THR A 63 -24.84 3.45 3.86
N GLY A 64 -24.13 3.40 2.75
CA GLY A 64 -24.14 4.40 1.69
C GLY A 64 -22.77 4.79 1.18
N THR A 65 -22.73 5.77 0.30
CA THR A 65 -21.51 6.25 -0.33
C THR A 65 -21.09 7.59 0.30
N ILE A 66 -19.81 7.67 0.66
CA ILE A 66 -19.18 8.86 1.23
C ILE A 66 -18.15 9.39 0.24
N THR A 67 -18.18 10.68 -0.05
CA THR A 67 -17.19 11.32 -0.93
C THR A 67 -16.37 12.34 -0.15
N LEU A 68 -15.07 12.21 -0.21
CA LEU A 68 -14.11 13.13 0.37
C LEU A 68 -13.42 13.91 -0.76
N ALA A 69 -13.48 15.24 -0.71
CA ALA A 69 -12.78 16.09 -1.67
C ALA A 69 -11.31 16.31 -1.24
N ALA A 70 -10.44 16.57 -2.22
CA ALA A 70 -9.06 16.93 -1.94
C ALA A 70 -8.98 18.28 -1.19
N SER A 71 -8.02 18.35 -0.27
CA SER A 71 -7.59 19.61 0.33
C SER A 71 -6.51 20.26 -0.55
N ILE A 72 -6.29 21.57 -0.40
CA ILE A 72 -5.17 22.28 -1.06
C ILE A 72 -3.82 21.75 -0.51
N ASP A 73 -3.76 21.51 0.78
CA ASP A 73 -2.56 21.02 1.47
C ASP A 73 -2.55 19.49 1.49
N THR A 74 -1.51 18.89 0.94
CA THR A 74 -1.32 17.45 0.83
C THR A 74 -1.23 16.76 2.21
N LEU A 75 -0.72 17.47 3.23
CA LEU A 75 -0.60 16.94 4.59
C LEU A 75 -1.96 16.65 5.24
N ILE A 76 -3.00 17.36 4.86
CA ILE A 76 -4.36 17.19 5.39
C ILE A 76 -5.35 16.67 4.34
N CYS A 77 -4.85 16.22 3.19
CA CYS A 77 -5.66 15.71 2.10
C CYS A 77 -6.06 14.25 2.36
N GLY A 78 -7.33 14.00 2.71
CA GLY A 78 -7.87 12.67 2.95
C GLY A 78 -7.72 11.72 1.76
N PRO A 79 -8.14 12.11 0.53
CA PRO A 79 -7.92 11.29 -0.66
C PRO A 79 -6.45 10.92 -0.91
N CYS A 80 -5.50 11.83 -0.64
CA CYS A 80 -4.07 11.51 -0.76
C CYS A 80 -3.59 10.53 0.30
N ALA A 81 -4.12 10.60 1.53
CA ALA A 81 -3.79 9.64 2.58
C ALA A 81 -4.26 8.23 2.21
N LEU A 82 -5.49 8.09 1.69
CA LEU A 82 -6.02 6.82 1.20
C LEU A 82 -5.23 6.31 0.00
N ALA A 83 -4.92 7.15 -1.00
CA ALA A 83 -4.12 6.75 -2.16
C ALA A 83 -2.75 6.18 -1.78
N ARG A 84 -2.09 6.80 -0.80
CA ARG A 84 -0.80 6.32 -0.29
C ARG A 84 -0.90 4.99 0.44
N TRP A 85 -2.00 4.75 1.12
CA TRP A 85 -2.25 3.47 1.77
C TRP A 85 -2.55 2.37 0.75
N LEU A 86 -3.43 2.64 -0.22
CA LEU A 86 -3.71 1.70 -1.33
C LEU A 86 -2.44 1.31 -2.07
N HIS A 87 -1.54 2.27 -2.32
CA HIS A 87 -0.25 1.97 -2.93
C HIS A 87 0.60 1.00 -2.09
N VAL A 88 0.57 1.10 -0.75
CA VAL A 88 1.25 0.12 0.12
C VAL A 88 0.64 -1.27 -0.05
N LEU A 89 -0.69 -1.38 -0.12
CA LEU A 89 -1.38 -2.66 -0.30
C LEU A 89 -1.05 -3.29 -1.66
N ASP A 90 -1.01 -2.51 -2.73
CA ASP A 90 -0.58 -2.98 -4.04
C ASP A 90 0.86 -3.49 -4.03
N MET A 91 1.76 -2.75 -3.39
CA MET A 91 3.16 -3.16 -3.25
C MET A 91 3.31 -4.47 -2.47
N ILE A 92 2.52 -4.68 -1.41
CA ILE A 92 2.53 -5.92 -0.63
C ILE A 92 2.09 -7.12 -1.47
N VAL A 93 1.13 -6.95 -2.38
CA VAL A 93 0.68 -8.04 -3.28
C VAL A 93 1.71 -8.35 -4.35
N ILE A 94 2.33 -7.33 -4.94
CA ILE A 94 3.34 -7.49 -5.99
C ILE A 94 4.64 -8.03 -5.40
N TYR A 95 5.07 -7.51 -4.26
CA TYR A 95 6.33 -7.83 -3.58
C TYR A 95 6.04 -8.25 -2.13
N PRO A 96 5.65 -9.50 -1.85
CA PRO A 96 5.30 -9.95 -0.49
C PRO A 96 6.50 -10.09 0.46
N ASP A 97 7.64 -9.53 0.08
CA ASP A 97 8.84 -9.47 0.91
C ASP A 97 8.84 -8.16 1.70
N ARG A 98 8.83 -8.28 3.04
CA ARG A 98 8.83 -7.12 3.95
C ARG A 98 10.03 -6.18 3.70
N TYR A 99 11.20 -6.72 3.35
CA TYR A 99 12.40 -5.90 3.12
C TYR A 99 12.22 -5.03 1.87
N VAL A 100 11.56 -5.54 0.83
CA VAL A 100 11.23 -4.76 -0.36
C VAL A 100 10.23 -3.66 -0.02
N ILE A 101 9.19 -3.98 0.74
CA ILE A 101 8.18 -3.00 1.17
C ILE A 101 8.82 -1.91 2.02
N ASP A 102 9.59 -2.28 3.05
CA ASP A 102 10.28 -1.33 3.90
C ASP A 102 11.23 -0.45 3.09
N ALA A 103 12.00 -1.03 2.16
CA ALA A 103 12.94 -0.27 1.34
C ALA A 103 12.22 0.73 0.42
N VAL A 104 11.11 0.34 -0.20
CA VAL A 104 10.34 1.23 -1.11
C VAL A 104 9.59 2.30 -0.32
N VAL A 105 8.93 1.91 0.77
CA VAL A 105 8.12 2.83 1.59
C VAL A 105 8.99 3.75 2.43
N ALA A 106 10.12 3.26 2.97
CA ALA A 106 11.05 4.07 3.76
C ALA A 106 11.83 5.08 2.91
N ARG A 107 12.09 4.78 1.62
CA ARG A 107 12.73 5.72 0.68
C ARG A 107 11.80 6.84 0.23
N ALA A 108 10.49 6.66 0.39
CA ALA A 108 9.55 7.72 0.09
C ALA A 108 9.75 8.88 1.07
N ALA A 109 10.09 10.05 0.54
CA ALA A 109 10.25 11.26 1.34
C ALA A 109 8.99 11.52 2.19
N PRO A 110 9.15 12.05 3.42
CA PRO A 110 8.03 12.54 4.20
C PRO A 110 7.21 13.54 3.37
N LEU A 111 5.91 13.56 3.60
CA LEU A 111 5.05 14.56 2.99
C LEU A 111 5.43 15.97 3.45
N SER A 112 5.38 16.90 2.52
CA SER A 112 5.39 18.34 2.78
C SER A 112 4.15 18.98 2.18
N THR A 113 3.89 20.22 2.54
CA THR A 113 2.80 21.01 1.96
C THR A 113 2.88 21.12 0.43
N ASN A 114 4.10 21.05 -0.12
CA ASN A 114 4.38 21.14 -1.55
C ASN A 114 4.46 19.78 -2.26
N SER A 115 4.20 18.67 -1.55
CA SER A 115 4.18 17.35 -2.18
C SER A 115 3.05 17.27 -3.22
N PRO A 116 3.25 16.57 -4.36
CA PRO A 116 2.20 16.44 -5.36
C PRO A 116 1.02 15.64 -4.82
N HIS A 117 -0.19 16.02 -5.26
CA HIS A 117 -1.42 15.29 -4.93
C HIS A 117 -1.51 14.00 -5.74
N LEU A 118 -1.43 12.85 -5.07
CA LEU A 118 -1.64 11.55 -5.70
C LEU A 118 -3.10 11.29 -6.08
N CYS A 119 -4.04 11.94 -5.41
CA CYS A 119 -5.46 11.77 -5.66
C CYS A 119 -5.97 12.41 -6.96
N ARG A 120 -5.17 13.25 -7.63
CA ARG A 120 -5.55 13.86 -8.91
C ARG A 120 -5.42 12.91 -10.10
N GLY A 121 -4.63 11.85 -9.97
CA GLY A 121 -4.59 10.74 -10.92
C GLY A 121 -5.60 9.66 -10.54
N ALA A 122 -5.98 8.81 -11.50
CA ALA A 122 -6.73 7.61 -11.19
C ALA A 122 -5.84 6.65 -10.40
N CYS A 123 -6.22 6.34 -9.16
CA CYS A 123 -5.61 5.27 -8.38
C CYS A 123 -6.57 4.08 -8.44
N ALA A 124 -6.40 3.25 -9.48
CA ALA A 124 -7.16 2.02 -9.63
C ALA A 124 -6.46 0.92 -8.84
N SER A 125 -7.19 0.28 -7.93
CA SER A 125 -6.76 -0.98 -7.33
C SER A 125 -6.67 -2.06 -8.41
N THR A 126 -5.64 -2.90 -8.34
CA THR A 126 -5.55 -4.06 -9.22
C THR A 126 -6.65 -5.07 -8.89
N ASP A 127 -7.07 -5.89 -9.85
CA ASP A 127 -8.05 -6.96 -9.57
C ASP A 127 -7.57 -7.91 -8.47
N ALA A 128 -6.25 -8.05 -8.31
CA ALA A 128 -5.63 -8.89 -7.28
C ALA A 128 -5.81 -8.32 -5.85
N THR A 129 -5.93 -6.99 -5.70
CA THR A 129 -6.08 -6.33 -4.40
C THR A 129 -7.53 -6.01 -4.07
N ARG A 130 -8.42 -5.95 -5.05
CA ARG A 130 -9.80 -5.46 -4.91
C ARG A 130 -10.59 -6.14 -3.79
N GLN A 131 -10.42 -7.47 -3.62
CA GLN A 131 -11.13 -8.27 -2.61
C GLN A 131 -10.41 -8.32 -1.25
N MET A 132 -9.27 -7.66 -1.13
CA MET A 132 -8.55 -7.61 0.15
C MET A 132 -9.25 -6.69 1.13
N PRO A 133 -9.22 -6.99 2.44
CA PRO A 133 -9.59 -6.02 3.46
C PRO A 133 -8.79 -4.72 3.26
N LEU A 134 -9.47 -3.58 3.36
CA LEU A 134 -8.81 -2.27 3.26
C LEU A 134 -7.77 -2.06 4.37
N LEU A 135 -8.06 -2.58 5.58
CA LEU A 135 -7.15 -2.57 6.72
C LEU A 135 -6.87 -4.01 7.16
N PRO A 136 -6.06 -4.77 6.40
CA PRO A 136 -5.75 -6.14 6.78
C PRO A 136 -4.98 -6.19 8.10
N PRO A 137 -5.13 -7.28 8.89
CA PRO A 137 -4.31 -7.48 10.06
C PRO A 137 -2.84 -7.62 9.64
N ILE A 138 -1.99 -6.81 10.23
CA ILE A 138 -0.56 -6.80 10.00
C ILE A 138 0.10 -7.24 11.29
N ASP A 139 0.94 -8.26 11.21
CA ASP A 139 1.67 -8.73 12.38
C ASP A 139 2.78 -7.74 12.78
N ARG A 140 3.40 -8.00 13.94
CA ARG A 140 4.52 -7.18 14.46
C ARG A 140 5.72 -7.11 13.51
N TRP A 141 5.78 -7.99 12.51
CA TRP A 141 6.86 -8.07 11.53
C TRP A 141 6.52 -7.39 10.21
N GLY A 142 5.33 -6.79 10.09
CA GLY A 142 4.86 -6.14 8.89
C GLY A 142 4.30 -7.09 7.84
N LEU A 143 4.01 -8.35 8.20
CA LEU A 143 3.42 -9.34 7.30
C LEU A 143 1.90 -9.32 7.39
N ILE A 144 1.24 -9.41 6.24
CA ILE A 144 -0.20 -9.56 6.15
C ILE A 144 -0.55 -11.04 6.10
N SER A 145 -1.06 -11.57 7.21
CA SER A 145 -1.36 -12.99 7.39
C SER A 145 -2.31 -13.58 6.33
N ALA A 146 -3.23 -12.77 5.79
CA ALA A 146 -4.18 -13.22 4.77
C ALA A 146 -3.52 -13.55 3.42
N ILE A 147 -2.42 -12.88 3.06
CA ILE A 147 -1.70 -13.13 1.79
C ILE A 147 -0.82 -14.36 1.90
N THR A 148 -0.20 -14.58 3.05
CA THR A 148 0.61 -15.78 3.29
C THR A 148 -0.25 -17.05 3.30
N ALA A 149 -1.48 -17.00 3.84
CA ALA A 149 -2.40 -18.14 3.85
C ALA A 149 -2.87 -18.55 2.43
N GLN A 150 -3.14 -17.57 1.55
CA GLN A 150 -3.55 -17.87 0.16
C GLN A 150 -2.42 -18.44 -0.69
N ARG A 151 -1.17 -18.07 -0.43
CA ARG A 151 0.00 -18.65 -1.12
C ARG A 151 0.34 -20.05 -0.63
N GLY A 152 0.29 -20.30 0.66
CA GLY A 152 0.51 -21.63 1.22
C GLY A 152 -0.46 -22.69 0.65
N HIS A 153 -1.67 -22.29 0.27
CA HIS A 153 -2.65 -23.18 -0.36
C HIS A 153 -2.41 -23.41 -1.86
N ARG A 154 -1.72 -22.50 -2.57
CA ARG A 154 -1.33 -22.70 -3.98
C ARG A 154 -0.04 -23.52 -4.12
N ASP A 155 0.93 -23.32 -3.25
CA ASP A 155 2.20 -24.07 -3.30
C ASP A 155 2.08 -25.52 -2.83
N SER A 156 1.10 -25.84 -1.96
CA SER A 156 0.88 -27.24 -1.52
C SER A 156 0.29 -28.15 -2.61
N ARG A 157 -0.07 -27.63 -3.79
CA ARG A 157 -0.60 -28.41 -4.92
C ARG A 157 0.40 -28.65 -6.06
N GLN A 158 1.63 -28.12 -6.00
CA GLN A 158 2.69 -28.51 -6.91
C GLN A 158 3.68 -29.42 -6.17
N PRO A 159 3.67 -30.73 -6.44
CA PRO A 159 4.75 -31.60 -5.98
C PRO A 159 6.03 -31.13 -6.71
N TYR A 160 7.04 -30.72 -5.95
CA TYR A 160 8.39 -30.52 -6.45
C TYR A 160 8.89 -31.85 -7.01
N ALA A 161 8.72 -32.05 -8.31
CA ALA A 161 9.44 -33.08 -9.03
C ALA A 161 10.91 -32.65 -9.08
N LEU A 162 11.70 -33.18 -8.15
CA LEU A 162 13.14 -33.17 -8.20
C LEU A 162 13.59 -33.88 -9.49
N ARG A 163 13.83 -33.13 -10.56
CA ARG A 163 14.61 -33.61 -11.68
C ARG A 163 16.07 -33.59 -11.29
N HIS A 164 16.52 -34.68 -10.67
CA HIS A 164 17.92 -35.05 -10.69
C HIS A 164 18.26 -35.49 -12.12
N GLY A 165 19.21 -34.81 -12.75
CA GLY A 165 19.78 -35.28 -14.00
C GLY A 165 20.17 -34.14 -14.93
N GLY A 166 21.36 -33.59 -14.76
CA GLY A 166 21.97 -32.63 -15.67
C GLY A 166 23.38 -32.28 -15.20
N THR A 167 24.34 -33.05 -15.72
CA THR A 167 25.79 -32.92 -15.53
C THR A 167 26.26 -31.48 -15.65
N ALA A 168 26.87 -30.97 -14.60
CA ALA A 168 27.55 -29.68 -14.57
C ALA A 168 28.72 -29.69 -15.54
N ARG A 169 28.59 -29.02 -16.69
CA ARG A 169 29.69 -28.66 -17.56
C ARG A 169 30.32 -27.40 -16.97
N ALA A 170 31.52 -27.57 -16.39
CA ALA A 170 32.33 -26.50 -15.86
C ALA A 170 32.63 -25.47 -16.97
N HIS A 171 32.10 -24.27 -16.82
CA HIS A 171 32.47 -23.13 -17.65
C HIS A 171 33.76 -22.54 -17.11
N ARG A 172 34.85 -22.77 -17.83
CA ARG A 172 36.18 -22.17 -17.59
C ARG A 172 36.12 -20.69 -18.00
N PRO A 173 36.48 -19.73 -17.11
CA PRO A 173 36.51 -18.32 -17.49
C PRO A 173 37.62 -18.06 -18.50
N PRO A 174 37.45 -17.10 -19.43
CA PRO A 174 38.49 -16.75 -20.41
C PRO A 174 39.69 -16.09 -19.72
N ASP A 175 40.87 -16.45 -20.20
CA ASP A 175 42.19 -16.01 -19.73
C ASP A 175 42.40 -14.53 -20.05
N THR A 176 42.62 -13.71 -19.02
CA THR A 176 42.73 -12.24 -19.08
C THR A 176 44.11 -11.77 -19.54
N ARG A 177 44.86 -12.57 -20.33
CA ARG A 177 46.24 -12.20 -20.76
C ARG A 177 46.39 -11.66 -22.17
N GLU A 178 45.29 -11.48 -22.93
CA GLU A 178 45.37 -11.00 -24.34
C GLU A 178 44.92 -9.55 -24.61
N LEU A 179 44.77 -8.70 -23.57
CA LEU A 179 44.31 -7.31 -23.78
C LEU A 179 45.37 -6.26 -23.45
N LEU A 180 46.67 -6.62 -23.53
CA LEU A 180 47.78 -5.64 -23.40
C LEU A 180 48.78 -5.80 -24.53
N ALA A 181 48.35 -5.70 -25.78
CA ALA A 181 49.23 -5.46 -26.91
C ALA A 181 48.38 -4.86 -28.06
N HIS A 182 48.24 -3.54 -28.04
CA HIS A 182 48.26 -2.59 -29.17
C HIS A 182 47.91 -1.20 -28.66
#